data_b99bb16e692e9241ba7be06c5c329ac7
#
_entry.id   b99bb16e692e9241ba7be06c5c329ac7
#
_cell.length_a   1.000
_cell.length_b   1.000
_cell.length_c   1.000
_cell.angle_alpha   90.00
_cell.angle_beta   90.00
_cell.angle_gamma   90.00
#
_symmetry.space_group_name_H-M   'P 1'
#
loop_
_entity.id
_entity.type
_entity.pdbx_description
1 polymer ?
#
loop_
_entity_poly.entity_id
_entity_poly.type
_entity_poly.pdbx_seq_one_letter_code
_entity_poly.pdbx_strand_id
1 'polypeptide(L)'
;MQIHGFQKMTMLDYPGKVACTLFTAGCNFRCPFCHNALLVTEIDPAATYDPEEILSYLKKRRGLLDGVAITGGEPLMNRDIPELLKQLKSLGYAVKLDTNGSYPDLLREVVSAGLVDYVAMDVKNSKEKYAMTVGLPRFDLAPVEESVDFLLSDAVDYEFRTTVVKEFHTEADIAAIADWIEGAHRYFLQNFKESDHMVGSGLHAHDEDVLNRMRDVAARKIPTAALRGI
;
A
#
# COMPACT_ATOMS: atom_id res chain seq x y z
N MET A 1 -7.37 -17.48 3.55
CA MET A 1 -7.48 -16.12 2.96
C MET A 1 -8.04 -16.23 1.55
N GLN A 2 -8.92 -15.30 1.15
CA GLN A 2 -9.50 -15.26 -0.20
C GLN A 2 -8.78 -14.22 -1.06
N ILE A 3 -8.42 -14.60 -2.29
CA ILE A 3 -7.84 -13.71 -3.30
C ILE A 3 -8.95 -13.31 -4.28
N HIS A 4 -9.22 -12.03 -4.37
CA HIS A 4 -10.30 -11.47 -5.19
C HIS A 4 -9.82 -10.84 -6.50
N GLY A 5 -8.51 -10.73 -6.70
CA GLY A 5 -7.90 -10.29 -7.94
C GLY A 5 -6.54 -10.93 -8.15
N PHE A 6 -6.23 -11.25 -9.41
CA PHE A 6 -4.96 -11.84 -9.79
C PHE A 6 -4.47 -11.26 -11.12
N GLN A 7 -3.53 -10.33 -11.02
CA GLN A 7 -2.79 -9.83 -12.18
C GLN A 7 -1.57 -10.70 -12.42
N LYS A 8 -1.61 -11.47 -13.49
CA LYS A 8 -0.62 -12.52 -13.77
C LYS A 8 0.81 -12.01 -14.00
N MET A 9 0.96 -10.75 -14.48
CA MET A 9 2.27 -10.13 -14.69
C MET A 9 2.15 -8.61 -14.54
N THR A 10 3.11 -8.02 -13.86
CA THR A 10 3.29 -6.58 -13.70
C THR A 10 4.77 -6.22 -13.68
N MET A 11 5.09 -5.02 -14.14
CA MET A 11 6.41 -4.40 -14.05
C MET A 11 6.36 -3.11 -13.20
N LEU A 12 5.19 -2.80 -12.62
CA LEU A 12 4.93 -1.55 -11.91
C LEU A 12 4.77 -1.75 -10.40
N ASP A 13 4.17 -2.88 -9.99
CA ASP A 13 3.75 -3.08 -8.60
C ASP A 13 4.89 -3.51 -7.67
N TYR A 14 6.00 -4.02 -8.22
CA TYR A 14 7.19 -4.35 -7.44
C TYR A 14 8.42 -3.66 -8.03
N PRO A 15 9.03 -2.68 -7.36
CA PRO A 15 10.17 -1.94 -7.89
C PRO A 15 11.31 -2.86 -8.33
N GLY A 16 11.73 -2.73 -9.60
CA GLY A 16 12.87 -3.45 -10.16
C GLY A 16 12.65 -4.95 -10.40
N LYS A 17 11.41 -5.44 -10.31
CA LYS A 17 11.08 -6.86 -10.50
C LYS A 17 9.93 -7.05 -11.48
N VAL A 18 10.01 -8.12 -12.26
CA VAL A 18 8.85 -8.67 -12.97
C VAL A 18 8.06 -9.52 -11.98
N ALA A 19 6.86 -9.11 -11.66
CA ALA A 19 6.07 -9.75 -10.60
C ALA A 19 4.66 -10.10 -11.07
N CYS A 20 3.91 -10.80 -10.26
CA CYS A 20 2.45 -10.84 -10.32
C CYS A 20 1.87 -10.12 -9.11
N THR A 21 0.59 -9.74 -9.17
CA THR A 21 -0.09 -9.06 -8.07
C THR A 21 -1.31 -9.85 -7.64
N LEU A 22 -1.40 -10.09 -6.32
CA LEU A 22 -2.55 -10.71 -5.66
C LEU A 22 -3.32 -9.64 -4.88
N PHE A 23 -4.63 -9.60 -5.09
CA PHE A 23 -5.49 -8.62 -4.44
C PHE A 23 -6.38 -9.32 -3.40
N THR A 24 -6.25 -8.91 -2.15
CA THR A 24 -7.12 -9.34 -1.05
C THR A 24 -8.36 -8.47 -0.97
N ALA A 25 -9.47 -9.00 -0.47
CA ALA A 25 -10.65 -8.21 -0.15
C ALA A 25 -10.72 -7.87 1.33
N GLY A 26 -11.52 -6.84 1.62
CA GLY A 26 -11.70 -6.28 2.94
C GLY A 26 -10.65 -5.22 3.28
N CYS A 27 -11.09 -4.16 3.92
CA CYS A 27 -10.25 -3.11 4.46
C CYS A 27 -10.93 -2.53 5.68
N ASN A 28 -10.15 -2.17 6.68
CA ASN A 28 -10.67 -1.47 7.86
C ASN A 28 -10.80 0.06 7.65
N PHE A 29 -10.25 0.61 6.55
CA PHE A 29 -10.44 2.00 6.16
C PHE A 29 -11.59 2.16 5.17
N ARG A 30 -12.10 3.40 5.04
CA ARG A 30 -13.17 3.82 4.11
C ARG A 30 -12.75 5.10 3.38
N CYS A 31 -11.49 5.16 2.93
CA CYS A 31 -10.95 6.33 2.24
C CYS A 31 -11.84 6.70 1.04
N PRO A 32 -12.34 7.94 0.95
CA PRO A 32 -13.24 8.34 -0.14
C PRO A 32 -12.63 8.17 -1.54
N PHE A 33 -11.30 8.32 -1.64
CA PHE A 33 -10.54 8.18 -2.89
C PHE A 33 -10.02 6.76 -3.15
N CYS A 34 -10.58 5.74 -2.49
CA CYS A 34 -10.14 4.36 -2.68
C CYS A 34 -10.50 3.86 -4.08
N HIS A 35 -9.49 3.50 -4.88
CA HIS A 35 -9.68 2.91 -6.23
C HIS A 35 -10.15 1.45 -6.20
N ASN A 36 -10.02 0.79 -5.05
CA ASN A 36 -10.38 -0.60 -4.86
C ASN A 36 -11.75 -0.75 -4.17
N ALA A 37 -12.72 0.14 -4.46
CA ALA A 37 -14.02 0.12 -3.80
C ALA A 37 -14.71 -1.27 -3.89
N LEU A 38 -14.61 -1.95 -5.03
CA LEU A 38 -15.13 -3.30 -5.22
C LEU A 38 -14.51 -4.35 -4.28
N LEU A 39 -13.28 -4.11 -3.79
CA LEU A 39 -12.61 -4.98 -2.82
C LEU A 39 -12.85 -4.54 -1.37
N VAL A 40 -13.49 -3.39 -1.14
CA VAL A 40 -13.65 -2.79 0.20
C VAL A 40 -15.10 -2.68 0.63
N THR A 41 -15.99 -2.21 -0.27
CA THR A 41 -17.40 -1.92 0.06
C THR A 41 -18.40 -2.79 -0.70
N GLU A 42 -18.00 -3.34 -1.86
CA GLU A 42 -18.87 -4.09 -2.77
C GLU A 42 -18.27 -5.47 -3.07
N ILE A 43 -17.80 -6.15 -2.03
CA ILE A 43 -17.10 -7.44 -2.17
C ILE A 43 -18.10 -8.49 -2.68
N ASP A 44 -17.83 -9.05 -3.88
CA ASP A 44 -18.54 -10.22 -4.38
C ASP A 44 -17.88 -11.50 -3.82
N PRO A 45 -18.55 -12.26 -2.95
CA PRO A 45 -17.99 -13.47 -2.36
C PRO A 45 -17.71 -14.58 -3.39
N ALA A 46 -18.35 -14.53 -4.58
CA ALA A 46 -18.15 -15.51 -5.64
C ALA A 46 -16.96 -15.16 -6.54
N ALA A 47 -16.52 -13.89 -6.57
CA ALA A 47 -15.39 -13.44 -7.39
C ALA A 47 -14.05 -13.73 -6.70
N THR A 48 -13.75 -15.01 -6.50
CA THR A 48 -12.50 -15.45 -5.86
C THR A 48 -11.69 -16.33 -6.79
N TYR A 49 -10.36 -16.25 -6.64
CA TYR A 49 -9.41 -17.14 -7.31
C TYR A 49 -9.08 -18.32 -6.40
N ASP A 50 -9.03 -19.52 -6.97
CA ASP A 50 -8.58 -20.71 -6.26
C ASP A 50 -7.09 -20.57 -5.88
N PRO A 51 -6.73 -20.66 -4.58
CA PRO A 51 -5.35 -20.62 -4.15
C PRO A 51 -4.47 -21.70 -4.81
N GLU A 52 -5.00 -22.88 -5.10
CA GLU A 52 -4.25 -23.94 -5.76
C GLU A 52 -3.93 -23.58 -7.22
N GLU A 53 -4.85 -22.94 -7.92
CA GLU A 53 -4.59 -22.44 -9.29
C GLU A 53 -3.51 -21.37 -9.30
N ILE A 54 -3.54 -20.42 -8.33
CA ILE A 54 -2.51 -19.39 -8.17
C ILE A 54 -1.15 -20.05 -7.93
N LEU A 55 -1.05 -20.97 -6.99
CA LEU A 55 0.19 -21.67 -6.67
C LEU A 55 0.69 -22.51 -7.85
N SER A 56 -0.22 -23.16 -8.58
CA SER A 56 0.12 -23.91 -9.79
C SER A 56 0.67 -23.00 -10.88
N TYR A 57 0.05 -21.84 -11.08
CA TYR A 57 0.57 -20.83 -12.00
C TYR A 57 1.97 -20.38 -11.59
N LEU A 58 2.16 -20.02 -10.31
CA LEU A 58 3.45 -19.57 -9.79
C LEU A 58 4.54 -20.64 -9.95
N LYS A 59 4.23 -21.90 -9.66
CA LYS A 59 5.18 -23.01 -9.87
C LYS A 59 5.68 -23.09 -11.33
N LYS A 60 4.79 -22.83 -12.31
CA LYS A 60 5.13 -22.82 -13.75
C LYS A 60 5.90 -21.56 -14.18
N ARG A 61 5.89 -20.50 -13.38
CA ARG A 61 6.52 -19.20 -13.68
C ARG A 61 7.83 -18.96 -12.92
N ARG A 62 8.32 -19.94 -12.20
CA ARG A 62 9.64 -19.87 -11.54
C ARG A 62 10.73 -19.57 -12.57
N GLY A 63 11.58 -18.58 -12.27
CA GLY A 63 12.63 -18.09 -13.18
C GLY A 63 12.14 -17.16 -14.31
N LEU A 64 10.82 -16.91 -14.42
CA LEU A 64 10.23 -15.91 -15.32
C LEU A 64 9.68 -14.70 -14.55
N LEU A 65 9.12 -14.95 -13.37
CA LEU A 65 8.73 -13.91 -12.42
C LEU A 65 9.74 -13.87 -11.28
N ASP A 66 10.09 -12.66 -10.85
CA ASP A 66 11.03 -12.42 -9.75
C ASP A 66 10.30 -12.36 -8.40
N GLY A 67 9.04 -11.93 -8.39
CA GLY A 67 8.32 -11.69 -7.15
C GLY A 67 6.80 -11.72 -7.25
N VAL A 68 6.19 -11.56 -6.09
CA VAL A 68 4.74 -11.43 -5.90
C VAL A 68 4.46 -10.20 -5.07
N ALA A 69 3.62 -9.29 -5.58
CA ALA A 69 3.07 -8.19 -4.82
C ALA A 69 1.72 -8.59 -4.21
N ILE A 70 1.51 -8.28 -2.95
CA ILE A 70 0.25 -8.52 -2.24
C ILE A 70 -0.33 -7.18 -1.84
N THR A 71 -1.54 -6.93 -2.28
CA THR A 71 -2.25 -5.65 -2.15
C THR A 71 -3.77 -5.88 -2.08
N GLY A 72 -4.59 -4.90 -2.44
CA GLY A 72 -6.05 -5.02 -2.54
C GLY A 72 -6.77 -4.08 -1.59
N GLY A 73 -7.51 -4.62 -0.61
CA GLY A 73 -8.00 -3.89 0.54
C GLY A 73 -6.87 -3.66 1.54
N GLU A 74 -6.94 -4.26 2.72
CA GLU A 74 -5.81 -4.34 3.66
C GLU A 74 -5.38 -5.81 3.82
N PRO A 75 -4.23 -6.22 3.25
CA PRO A 75 -3.79 -7.60 3.35
C PRO A 75 -3.59 -8.10 4.78
N LEU A 76 -3.06 -7.26 5.68
CA LEU A 76 -2.81 -7.60 7.07
C LEU A 76 -4.09 -7.71 7.92
N MET A 77 -5.26 -7.39 7.40
CA MET A 77 -6.54 -7.73 8.03
C MET A 77 -6.78 -9.24 8.06
N ASN A 78 -6.13 -10.00 7.18
CA ASN A 78 -6.24 -11.45 7.09
C ASN A 78 -5.19 -12.13 7.98
N ARG A 79 -5.60 -12.70 9.11
CA ARG A 79 -4.69 -13.33 10.07
C ARG A 79 -3.96 -14.57 9.56
N ASP A 80 -4.46 -15.17 8.49
CA ASP A 80 -3.88 -16.34 7.82
C ASP A 80 -2.92 -15.97 6.66
N ILE A 81 -2.62 -14.67 6.48
CA ILE A 81 -1.66 -14.20 5.47
C ILE A 81 -0.25 -14.82 5.64
N PRO A 82 0.28 -15.07 6.86
CA PRO A 82 1.60 -15.68 6.99
C PRO A 82 1.73 -17.03 6.29
N GLU A 83 0.64 -17.80 6.20
CA GLU A 83 0.65 -19.11 5.53
C GLU A 83 0.83 -18.97 4.01
N LEU A 84 0.17 -17.97 3.39
CA LEU A 84 0.39 -17.67 1.97
C LEU A 84 1.82 -17.19 1.73
N LEU A 85 2.31 -16.26 2.56
CA LEU A 85 3.66 -15.73 2.45
C LEU A 85 4.72 -16.83 2.52
N LYS A 86 4.59 -17.78 3.47
CA LYS A 86 5.46 -18.97 3.58
C LYS A 86 5.47 -19.80 2.29
N GLN A 87 4.29 -20.02 1.70
CA GLN A 87 4.17 -20.75 0.43
C GLN A 87 4.90 -20.02 -0.71
N LEU A 88 4.73 -18.70 -0.83
CA LEU A 88 5.41 -17.89 -1.84
C LEU A 88 6.93 -17.91 -1.66
N LYS A 89 7.40 -17.74 -0.43
CA LYS A 89 8.84 -17.85 -0.09
C LYS A 89 9.40 -19.24 -0.38
N SER A 90 8.65 -20.32 -0.10
CA SER A 90 9.06 -21.69 -0.42
C SER A 90 9.20 -21.95 -1.92
N LEU A 91 8.48 -21.22 -2.76
CA LEU A 91 8.63 -21.24 -4.21
C LEU A 91 9.82 -20.41 -4.72
N GLY A 92 10.49 -19.64 -3.84
CA GLY A 92 11.66 -18.84 -4.15
C GLY A 92 11.34 -17.42 -4.64
N TYR A 93 10.09 -16.95 -4.45
CA TYR A 93 9.70 -15.59 -4.85
C TYR A 93 10.12 -14.54 -3.82
N ALA A 94 10.51 -13.37 -4.30
CA ALA A 94 10.52 -12.17 -3.49
C ALA A 94 9.08 -11.70 -3.24
N VAL A 95 8.79 -11.24 -2.03
CA VAL A 95 7.43 -10.83 -1.64
C VAL A 95 7.41 -9.35 -1.31
N LYS A 96 6.53 -8.59 -1.97
CA LYS A 96 6.18 -7.21 -1.62
C LYS A 96 4.82 -7.18 -0.97
N LEU A 97 4.71 -6.44 0.11
CA LEU A 97 3.47 -6.19 0.84
C LEU A 97 3.09 -4.71 0.76
N ASP A 98 1.89 -4.44 0.26
CA ASP A 98 1.26 -3.13 0.38
C ASP A 98 0.37 -3.13 1.62
N THR A 99 0.46 -2.09 2.45
CA THR A 99 -0.34 -1.99 3.68
C THR A 99 -0.69 -0.55 4.04
N ASN A 100 -1.78 -0.38 4.75
CA ASN A 100 -2.17 0.90 5.35
C ASN A 100 -1.56 1.12 6.75
N GLY A 101 -0.78 0.16 7.25
CA GLY A 101 -0.06 0.25 8.51
C GLY A 101 -0.90 0.03 9.78
N SER A 102 -2.17 -0.29 9.67
CA SER A 102 -3.04 -0.40 10.87
C SER A 102 -2.92 -1.71 11.65
N TYR A 103 -2.04 -2.63 11.23
CA TYR A 103 -1.78 -3.92 11.87
C TYR A 103 -0.29 -4.11 12.19
N PRO A 104 0.28 -3.29 13.11
CA PRO A 104 1.74 -3.28 13.39
C PRO A 104 2.27 -4.62 13.89
N ASP A 105 1.52 -5.35 14.71
CA ASP A 105 1.96 -6.64 15.25
C ASP A 105 2.15 -7.67 14.15
N LEU A 106 1.18 -7.80 13.24
CA LEU A 106 1.27 -8.74 12.13
C LEU A 106 2.32 -8.29 11.10
N LEU A 107 2.49 -6.97 10.89
CA LEU A 107 3.57 -6.44 10.07
C LEU A 107 4.94 -6.83 10.63
N ARG A 108 5.17 -6.64 11.93
CA ARG A 108 6.41 -7.06 12.61
C ARG A 108 6.62 -8.57 12.51
N GLU A 109 5.58 -9.37 12.73
CA GLU A 109 5.64 -10.83 12.65
C GLU A 109 6.13 -11.28 11.27
N VAL A 110 5.47 -10.84 10.18
CA VAL A 110 5.81 -11.32 8.82
C VAL A 110 7.16 -10.81 8.34
N VAL A 111 7.57 -9.61 8.72
CA VAL A 111 8.89 -9.05 8.40
C VAL A 111 9.99 -9.78 9.19
N SER A 112 9.84 -9.92 10.51
CA SER A 112 10.83 -10.59 11.37
C SER A 112 11.01 -12.07 11.02
N ALA A 113 9.97 -12.72 10.50
CA ALA A 113 10.03 -14.07 9.99
C ALA A 113 10.67 -14.20 8.59
N GLY A 114 11.09 -13.09 7.96
CA GLY A 114 11.69 -13.08 6.61
C GLY A 114 10.70 -13.47 5.50
N LEU A 115 9.39 -13.25 5.73
CA LEU A 115 8.34 -13.61 4.79
C LEU A 115 8.03 -12.48 3.79
N VAL A 116 8.50 -11.27 4.05
CA VAL A 116 8.34 -10.07 3.23
C VAL A 116 9.72 -9.47 2.96
N ASP A 117 9.99 -9.15 1.70
CA ASP A 117 11.27 -8.57 1.26
C ASP A 117 11.15 -7.06 1.00
N TYR A 118 9.93 -6.55 0.83
CA TYR A 118 9.68 -5.13 0.56
C TYR A 118 8.30 -4.73 1.10
N VAL A 119 8.23 -3.60 1.79
CA VAL A 119 6.95 -3.04 2.27
C VAL A 119 6.69 -1.69 1.59
N ALA A 120 5.51 -1.52 1.02
CA ALA A 120 5.01 -0.22 0.60
C ALA A 120 3.85 0.17 1.52
N MET A 121 4.11 1.14 2.40
CA MET A 121 3.11 1.60 3.36
C MET A 121 2.49 2.92 2.92
N ASP A 122 1.17 2.97 2.91
CA ASP A 122 0.43 4.18 2.62
C ASP A 122 0.24 5.04 3.89
N VAL A 123 0.87 6.21 3.91
CA VAL A 123 0.60 7.28 4.88
C VAL A 123 -0.46 8.19 4.28
N LYS A 124 -1.68 8.15 4.82
CA LYS A 124 -2.85 8.72 4.14
C LYS A 124 -2.96 10.23 4.25
N ASN A 125 -2.49 10.84 5.35
CA ASN A 125 -2.43 12.30 5.54
C ASN A 125 -1.57 12.66 6.76
N SER A 126 -1.49 13.95 7.11
CA SER A 126 -1.00 14.43 8.40
C SER A 126 -1.80 13.79 9.55
N LYS A 127 -1.18 13.69 10.73
CA LYS A 127 -1.79 13.06 11.91
C LYS A 127 -3.16 13.71 12.26
N GLU A 128 -3.26 15.04 12.13
CA GLU A 128 -4.48 15.79 12.45
C GLU A 128 -5.64 15.48 11.48
N LYS A 129 -5.34 15.23 10.21
CA LYS A 129 -6.35 14.95 9.19
C LYS A 129 -6.54 13.47 8.90
N TYR A 130 -5.81 12.60 9.59
CA TYR A 130 -5.80 11.17 9.27
C TYR A 130 -7.19 10.53 9.34
N ALA A 131 -7.90 10.72 10.47
CA ALA A 131 -9.24 10.17 10.70
C ALA A 131 -10.24 10.56 9.60
N MET A 132 -10.23 11.83 9.21
CA MET A 132 -11.08 12.36 8.13
C MET A 132 -10.71 11.71 6.78
N THR A 133 -9.42 11.60 6.50
CA THR A 133 -8.91 11.09 5.22
C THR A 133 -9.17 9.60 5.03
N VAL A 134 -9.14 8.82 6.12
CA VAL A 134 -9.46 7.38 6.07
C VAL A 134 -10.96 7.09 6.20
N GLY A 135 -11.80 8.12 6.31
CA GLY A 135 -13.27 8.01 6.37
C GLY A 135 -13.79 7.40 7.68
N LEU A 136 -13.06 7.55 8.80
CA LEU A 136 -13.40 7.01 10.09
C LEU A 136 -13.45 8.10 11.16
N PRO A 137 -14.64 8.56 11.59
CA PRO A 137 -14.79 9.66 12.56
C PRO A 137 -14.13 9.38 13.93
N ARG A 138 -13.99 8.11 14.29
CA ARG A 138 -13.28 7.66 15.48
C ARG A 138 -12.17 6.71 15.02
N PHE A 139 -10.97 7.24 14.92
CA PHE A 139 -9.80 6.50 14.46
C PHE A 139 -8.68 6.62 15.48
N ASP A 140 -8.15 5.49 15.91
CA ASP A 140 -6.92 5.43 16.70
C ASP A 140 -5.73 5.38 15.75
N LEU A 141 -4.89 6.40 15.78
CA LEU A 141 -3.72 6.51 14.93
C LEU A 141 -2.52 5.70 15.45
N ALA A 142 -2.50 5.36 16.73
CA ALA A 142 -1.35 4.71 17.35
C ALA A 142 -0.84 3.47 16.61
N PRO A 143 -1.68 2.54 16.10
CA PRO A 143 -1.19 1.41 15.31
C PRO A 143 -0.44 1.81 14.04
N VAL A 144 -0.88 2.89 13.37
CA VAL A 144 -0.20 3.39 12.16
C VAL A 144 1.13 4.04 12.52
N GLU A 145 1.18 4.80 13.63
CA GLU A 145 2.43 5.38 14.15
C GLU A 145 3.45 4.30 14.49
N GLU A 146 3.02 3.21 15.15
CA GLU A 146 3.89 2.07 15.44
C GLU A 146 4.44 1.39 14.17
N SER A 147 3.63 1.29 13.11
CA SER A 147 4.09 0.74 11.83
C SER A 147 5.09 1.66 11.14
N VAL A 148 4.87 2.99 11.19
CA VAL A 148 5.84 3.98 10.68
C VAL A 148 7.16 3.85 11.43
N ASP A 149 7.15 3.87 12.76
CA ASP A 149 8.36 3.76 13.58
C ASP A 149 9.10 2.45 13.33
N PHE A 150 8.37 1.35 13.14
CA PHE A 150 8.96 0.05 12.81
C PHE A 150 9.66 0.07 11.45
N LEU A 151 9.05 0.65 10.42
CA LEU A 151 9.69 0.74 9.10
C LEU A 151 10.89 1.70 9.12
N LEU A 152 10.82 2.81 9.83
CA LEU A 152 11.94 3.74 10.01
C LEU A 152 13.14 3.10 10.73
N SER A 153 12.96 1.97 11.41
CA SER A 153 14.08 1.20 11.98
C SER A 153 14.86 0.35 10.99
N ASP A 154 14.55 0.42 9.69
CA ASP A 154 15.19 -0.33 8.60
C ASP A 154 15.10 -1.86 8.74
N ALA A 155 14.00 -2.35 9.33
CA ALA A 155 13.78 -3.78 9.52
C ALA A 155 13.60 -4.56 8.20
N VAL A 156 13.24 -3.87 7.13
CA VAL A 156 13.03 -4.40 5.78
C VAL A 156 13.20 -3.27 4.77
N ASP A 157 13.46 -3.58 3.49
CA ASP A 157 13.36 -2.57 2.43
C ASP A 157 11.93 -2.03 2.33
N TYR A 158 11.77 -0.70 2.27
CA TYR A 158 10.43 -0.09 2.26
C TYR A 158 10.35 1.22 1.48
N GLU A 159 9.11 1.63 1.23
CA GLU A 159 8.72 2.96 0.79
C GLU A 159 7.47 3.43 1.53
N PHE A 160 7.37 4.73 1.77
CA PHE A 160 6.11 5.37 2.10
C PHE A 160 5.46 5.96 0.86
N ARG A 161 4.12 5.98 0.84
CA ARG A 161 3.34 6.54 -0.26
C ARG A 161 2.19 7.39 0.28
N THR A 162 1.85 8.45 -0.44
CA THR A 162 0.62 9.22 -0.20
C THR A 162 -0.08 9.46 -1.53
N THR A 163 -1.32 8.99 -1.66
CA THR A 163 -2.19 9.42 -2.77
C THR A 163 -2.69 10.83 -2.48
N VAL A 164 -2.29 11.77 -3.32
CA VAL A 164 -2.55 13.20 -3.13
C VAL A 164 -3.85 13.57 -3.82
N VAL A 165 -4.82 14.05 -3.03
CA VAL A 165 -6.17 14.41 -3.47
C VAL A 165 -6.41 15.89 -3.10
N LYS A 166 -6.94 16.68 -4.00
CA LYS A 166 -7.08 18.13 -3.86
C LYS A 166 -7.91 18.55 -2.64
N GLU A 167 -8.95 17.78 -2.33
CA GLU A 167 -9.87 18.06 -1.23
C GLU A 167 -9.30 17.69 0.15
N PHE A 168 -8.24 16.88 0.19
CA PHE A 168 -7.65 16.39 1.44
C PHE A 168 -6.26 16.91 1.73
N HIS A 169 -5.46 17.22 0.68
CA HIS A 169 -4.04 17.49 0.84
C HIS A 169 -3.65 18.87 0.35
N THR A 170 -2.95 19.59 1.21
CA THR A 170 -2.27 20.85 0.92
C THR A 170 -0.75 20.67 1.07
N GLU A 171 0.03 21.68 0.64
CA GLU A 171 1.48 21.68 0.86
C GLU A 171 1.84 21.59 2.36
N ALA A 172 1.01 22.17 3.25
CA ALA A 172 1.20 22.08 4.69
C ALA A 172 0.98 20.65 5.23
N ASP A 173 0.01 19.92 4.67
CA ASP A 173 -0.21 18.52 5.05
C ASP A 173 0.96 17.63 4.61
N ILE A 174 1.51 17.88 3.41
CA ILE A 174 2.69 17.16 2.92
C ILE A 174 3.92 17.49 3.76
N ALA A 175 4.08 18.74 4.21
CA ALA A 175 5.15 19.10 5.15
C ALA A 175 5.02 18.33 6.48
N ALA A 176 3.82 18.27 7.05
CA ALA A 176 3.56 17.55 8.29
C ALA A 176 3.76 16.03 8.14
N ILE A 177 3.42 15.44 7.00
CA ILE A 177 3.72 14.04 6.70
C ILE A 177 5.25 13.86 6.63
N ALA A 178 5.95 14.72 5.90
CA ALA A 178 7.41 14.63 5.74
C ALA A 178 8.15 14.79 7.09
N ASP A 179 7.67 15.65 7.98
CA ASP A 179 8.18 15.75 9.36
C ASP A 179 7.93 14.46 10.16
N TRP A 180 6.76 13.83 10.00
CA TRP A 180 6.44 12.58 10.69
C TRP A 180 7.29 11.40 10.25
N ILE A 181 7.55 11.28 8.93
CA ILE A 181 8.34 10.18 8.36
C ILE A 181 9.79 10.62 8.04
N GLU A 182 10.32 11.62 8.73
CA GLU A 182 11.70 12.09 8.55
C GLU A 182 12.68 10.93 8.76
N GLY A 183 13.65 10.79 7.87
CA GLY A 183 14.58 9.65 7.83
C GLY A 183 14.16 8.53 6.88
N ALA A 184 12.98 8.59 6.31
CA ALA A 184 12.54 7.58 5.33
C ALA A 184 13.45 7.53 4.09
N HIS A 185 13.79 6.32 3.64
CA HIS A 185 14.63 6.12 2.45
C HIS A 185 13.92 6.46 1.14
N ARG A 186 12.60 6.28 1.07
CA ARG A 186 11.78 6.54 -0.13
C ARG A 186 10.40 7.04 0.28
N TYR A 187 10.00 8.14 -0.34
CA TYR A 187 8.64 8.66 -0.21
C TYR A 187 8.07 9.02 -1.57
N PHE A 188 6.89 8.50 -1.90
CA PHE A 188 6.24 8.76 -3.17
C PHE A 188 4.90 9.46 -2.99
N LEU A 189 4.77 10.63 -3.63
CA LEU A 189 3.50 11.29 -3.82
C LEU A 189 2.86 10.75 -5.11
N GLN A 190 1.70 10.13 -4.98
CA GLN A 190 0.95 9.57 -6.10
C GLN A 190 -0.19 10.50 -6.45
N ASN A 191 -0.25 10.98 -7.70
CA ASN A 191 -1.38 11.80 -8.10
C ASN A 191 -2.66 10.97 -8.10
N PHE A 192 -3.72 11.53 -7.53
CA PHE A 192 -5.03 10.92 -7.59
C PHE A 192 -5.51 10.82 -9.05
N LYS A 193 -6.14 9.71 -9.39
CA LYS A 193 -6.82 9.51 -10.67
C LYS A 193 -8.26 9.11 -10.38
N GLU A 194 -9.19 9.81 -10.99
CA GLU A 194 -10.60 9.45 -10.89
C GLU A 194 -10.87 8.09 -11.54
N SER A 195 -11.73 7.30 -10.95
CA SER A 195 -12.17 6.01 -11.49
C SER A 195 -13.66 5.81 -11.23
N ASP A 196 -14.31 4.98 -12.06
CA ASP A 196 -15.76 4.73 -11.99
C ASP A 196 -16.20 4.02 -10.68
N HIS A 197 -15.27 3.39 -9.98
CA HIS A 197 -15.52 2.61 -8.77
C HIS A 197 -14.74 3.16 -7.58
N MET A 198 -15.18 4.33 -7.07
CA MET A 198 -14.64 4.94 -5.85
C MET A 198 -15.65 4.87 -4.72
N VAL A 199 -15.16 4.90 -3.48
CA VAL A 199 -16.01 4.97 -2.27
C VAL A 199 -16.73 6.31 -2.19
N GLY A 200 -16.04 7.40 -2.53
CA GLY A 200 -16.59 8.77 -2.55
C GLY A 200 -16.70 9.34 -3.95
N SER A 201 -17.18 10.57 -4.04
CA SER A 201 -17.34 11.31 -5.30
C SER A 201 -16.94 12.76 -5.15
N GLY A 202 -16.77 13.48 -6.29
CA GLY A 202 -16.42 14.91 -6.29
C GLY A 202 -15.00 15.17 -5.82
N LEU A 203 -14.09 14.23 -6.08
CA LEU A 203 -12.67 14.33 -5.73
C LEU A 203 -11.85 14.61 -7.00
N HIS A 204 -10.80 15.41 -6.87
CA HIS A 204 -10.01 15.86 -8.00
C HIS A 204 -8.52 15.67 -7.76
N ALA A 205 -7.79 15.47 -8.86
CA ALA A 205 -6.35 15.51 -8.88
C ALA A 205 -5.83 16.95 -8.71
N HIS A 206 -4.61 17.07 -8.20
CA HIS A 206 -3.88 18.33 -8.29
C HIS A 206 -3.25 18.51 -9.67
N ASP A 207 -3.08 19.79 -10.05
CA ASP A 207 -2.27 20.14 -11.21
C ASP A 207 -0.79 19.77 -10.96
N GLU A 208 -0.07 19.48 -12.03
CA GLU A 208 1.32 19.04 -11.97
C GLU A 208 2.24 20.03 -11.25
N ASP A 209 2.02 21.34 -11.45
CA ASP A 209 2.79 22.39 -10.74
C ASP A 209 2.60 22.33 -9.22
N VAL A 210 1.39 22.03 -8.75
CA VAL A 210 1.11 21.84 -7.32
C VAL A 210 1.80 20.62 -6.79
N LEU A 211 1.73 19.51 -7.51
CA LEU A 211 2.41 18.26 -7.13
C LEU A 211 3.93 18.44 -7.06
N ASN A 212 4.52 19.17 -8.01
CA ASN A 212 5.95 19.49 -7.99
C ASN A 212 6.33 20.29 -6.74
N ARG A 213 5.53 21.32 -6.37
CA ARG A 213 5.77 22.06 -5.12
C ARG A 213 5.63 21.16 -3.88
N MET A 214 4.63 20.29 -3.83
CA MET A 214 4.45 19.32 -2.75
C MET A 214 5.63 18.36 -2.63
N ARG A 215 6.15 17.85 -3.76
CA ARG A 215 7.38 17.05 -3.77
C ARG A 215 8.56 17.85 -3.23
N ASP A 216 8.72 19.09 -3.64
CA ASP A 216 9.84 19.93 -3.20
C ASP A 216 9.75 20.25 -1.70
N VAL A 217 8.53 20.39 -1.16
CA VAL A 217 8.28 20.50 0.27
C VAL A 217 8.70 19.22 0.99
N ALA A 218 8.28 18.05 0.52
CA ALA A 218 8.67 16.76 1.10
C ALA A 218 10.18 16.51 1.02
N ALA A 219 10.82 16.91 -0.09
CA ALA A 219 12.24 16.71 -0.34
C ALA A 219 13.16 17.49 0.63
N ARG A 220 12.65 18.50 1.35
CA ARG A 220 13.39 19.19 2.41
C ARG A 220 13.75 18.29 3.59
N LYS A 221 12.92 17.28 3.84
CA LYS A 221 13.09 16.27 4.91
C LYS A 221 13.53 14.92 4.37
N ILE A 222 13.02 14.53 3.21
CA ILE A 222 13.27 13.26 2.56
C ILE A 222 13.80 13.54 1.15
N PRO A 223 15.13 13.68 0.95
CA PRO A 223 15.71 14.09 -0.34
C PRO A 223 15.34 13.18 -1.53
N THR A 224 14.92 11.95 -1.25
CA THR A 224 14.48 10.95 -2.24
C THR A 224 13.00 11.04 -2.58
N ALA A 225 12.27 12.02 -2.03
CA ALA A 225 10.85 12.20 -2.32
C ALA A 225 10.63 12.43 -3.82
N ALA A 226 9.68 11.69 -4.42
CA ALA A 226 9.43 11.71 -5.85
C ALA A 226 7.93 11.63 -6.17
N LEU A 227 7.57 12.04 -7.37
CA LEU A 227 6.21 11.86 -7.91
C LEU A 227 6.09 10.50 -8.59
N ARG A 228 4.90 9.90 -8.53
CA ARG A 228 4.57 8.65 -9.22
C ARG A 228 3.17 8.79 -9.86
N GLY A 229 3.02 8.28 -11.06
CA GLY A 229 1.71 8.26 -11.75
C GLY A 229 1.28 9.58 -12.39
N ILE A 230 2.25 10.46 -12.67
CA ILE A 230 2.07 11.67 -13.49
C ILE A 230 2.27 11.36 -14.97
#